data_0ebbe2d427307153b5b36140109c9e4e
#
_entry.id   0ebbe2d427307153b5b36140109c9e4e
#
_cell.length_a   1.000
_cell.length_b   1.000
_cell.length_c   1.000
_cell.angle_alpha   90.00
_cell.angle_beta   90.00
_cell.angle_gamma   90.00
#
_symmetry.space_group_name_H-M   'P 1'
#
loop_
_entity.id
_entity.type
_entity.pdbx_description
1 polymer ?
#
loop_
_entity_poly.entity_id
_entity_poly.type
_entity_poly.pdbx_seq_one_letter_code
_entity_poly.pdbx_strand_id
1 'polypeptide(L)'
;MLCLAACSTDSPAAPGIRPGGGQQTGTGEPSGEIKAGETLPAWSEGEMDIHFINTTTGECTFIIMPDGTQLLIDAASSTVATNSSGSTTNTGIRSRWDPSKTGTRGSEIIGDHIRRCMEWTGNNVLDYVMYTHFHNDHIGGYSSALPVSSNSSSYRLNGATELLDEFETGLFMDRGWPDYGYPFDMLSLPSNKDCIQNYVKAVRWHAENKGLRVERFKAGSVSQIVPKTDKYDVKVRNIAVNGEIWTGTGETVTKTFPELPDIQVNNPAGIVSADNCPPENICSCVLRLSFGKFDYFAGADLQYNGRSTFAWKDAEYPCAAACGKVELMKADHHGSTNTNDPKSLKLLDPQAIVVCSWVDCQPRTSVLNSMEAALPETDFFITNFWLGARPDGVDDQVTPEEAARVKGYDGHIVVRVTDGGSRYRIMTITDSDGKMTVKSVSGPYLSR
;
A
#
# COMPACT_ATOMS: atom_id res chain seq x y z
N MET A 1 -43.99 -23.06 57.56
CA MET A 1 -45.33 -23.34 56.97
C MET A 1 -45.28 -22.79 55.57
N LEU A 2 -45.05 -23.63 54.59
CA LEU A 2 -45.99 -24.11 53.57
C LEU A 2 -46.62 -22.93 52.75
N CYS A 3 -46.57 -22.85 51.48
CA CYS A 3 -46.78 -23.84 50.41
C CYS A 3 -46.19 -23.35 49.06
N LEU A 4 -45.76 -24.35 48.26
CA LEU A 4 -45.54 -24.29 46.83
C LEU A 4 -46.84 -23.97 46.06
N ALA A 5 -46.75 -23.18 44.97
CA ALA A 5 -47.58 -23.39 43.81
C ALA A 5 -46.83 -23.01 42.53
N ALA A 6 -46.62 -23.99 41.67
CA ALA A 6 -46.16 -23.88 40.30
C ALA A 6 -47.29 -23.37 39.43
N CYS A 7 -46.98 -22.46 38.52
CA CYS A 7 -47.83 -22.21 37.34
C CYS A 7 -46.91 -22.13 36.11
N SER A 8 -47.10 -23.10 35.23
CA SER A 8 -46.63 -23.15 33.86
C SER A 8 -47.35 -22.14 33.00
N THR A 9 -46.63 -21.36 32.23
CA THR A 9 -47.23 -20.68 31.06
C THR A 9 -46.37 -20.94 29.85
N ASP A 10 -46.97 -21.58 28.87
CA ASP A 10 -46.47 -21.85 27.54
C ASP A 10 -46.04 -20.56 26.83
N SER A 11 -44.81 -20.57 26.31
CA SER A 11 -44.41 -19.58 25.30
C SER A 11 -44.44 -20.23 23.90
N PRO A 12 -44.91 -19.54 22.87
CA PRO A 12 -45.04 -20.11 21.55
C PRO A 12 -43.71 -20.31 20.86
N ALA A 13 -43.56 -21.44 20.19
CA ALA A 13 -42.40 -21.86 19.42
C ALA A 13 -42.09 -20.85 18.29
N ALA A 14 -40.82 -20.45 18.19
CA ALA A 14 -40.26 -19.75 17.03
C ALA A 14 -40.25 -20.66 15.79
N PRO A 15 -40.49 -20.11 14.59
CA PRO A 15 -40.48 -20.92 13.37
C PRO A 15 -39.10 -21.43 13.04
N GLY A 16 -39.02 -22.74 12.79
CA GLY A 16 -37.81 -23.46 12.48
C GLY A 16 -37.10 -22.93 11.22
N ILE A 17 -35.84 -22.62 11.40
CA ILE A 17 -34.89 -22.40 10.29
C ILE A 17 -34.58 -23.77 9.68
N ARG A 18 -34.97 -23.98 8.43
CA ARG A 18 -34.55 -25.13 7.64
C ARG A 18 -33.03 -25.03 7.38
N PRO A 19 -32.23 -26.06 7.54
CA PRO A 19 -30.87 -26.08 7.05
C PRO A 19 -30.93 -26.19 5.52
N GLY A 20 -30.73 -25.09 4.84
CA GLY A 20 -30.46 -25.04 3.42
C GLY A 20 -29.03 -25.39 3.19
N GLY A 21 -28.88 -26.50 2.52
CA GLY A 21 -27.72 -27.24 2.27
C GLY A 21 -26.61 -26.64 1.42
N GLY A 22 -25.56 -27.35 1.35
CA GLY A 22 -24.50 -27.29 0.34
C GLY A 22 -23.26 -26.56 0.87
N GLN A 23 -22.52 -27.22 1.74
CA GLN A 23 -21.07 -27.07 1.74
C GLN A 23 -20.58 -27.44 0.34
N GLN A 24 -20.36 -26.45 -0.51
CA GLN A 24 -19.40 -26.58 -1.59
C GLN A 24 -18.02 -26.61 -0.94
N THR A 25 -17.49 -27.79 -0.73
CA THR A 25 -16.06 -28.03 -0.55
C THR A 25 -15.42 -27.67 -1.87
N GLY A 26 -15.04 -26.40 -2.03
CA GLY A 26 -14.22 -25.94 -3.13
C GLY A 26 -12.85 -26.59 -3.02
N THR A 27 -12.68 -27.73 -3.69
CA THR A 27 -11.36 -28.13 -4.16
C THR A 27 -11.01 -27.09 -5.23
N GLY A 28 -10.21 -26.08 -4.85
CA GLY A 28 -9.83 -24.99 -5.74
C GLY A 28 -9.16 -25.58 -7.00
N GLU A 29 -9.90 -25.63 -8.09
CA GLU A 29 -9.26 -25.73 -9.39
C GLU A 29 -8.44 -24.46 -9.59
N PRO A 30 -7.18 -24.55 -10.07
CA PRO A 30 -6.38 -23.35 -10.35
C PRO A 30 -7.19 -22.41 -11.23
N SER A 31 -7.12 -21.10 -10.95
CA SER A 31 -7.74 -20.08 -11.78
C SER A 31 -7.40 -20.34 -13.26
N GLY A 32 -8.39 -20.28 -14.14
CA GLY A 32 -8.23 -20.58 -15.58
C GLY A 32 -7.06 -19.82 -16.20
N GLU A 33 -6.61 -20.24 -17.38
CA GLU A 33 -5.50 -19.56 -18.08
C GLU A 33 -5.81 -18.06 -18.25
N ILE A 34 -4.92 -17.19 -17.73
CA ILE A 34 -5.07 -15.74 -17.79
C ILE A 34 -4.60 -15.26 -19.16
N LYS A 35 -5.48 -14.56 -19.92
CA LYS A 35 -5.19 -14.10 -21.28
C LYS A 35 -5.47 -12.61 -21.47
N ALA A 36 -4.62 -11.96 -22.23
CA ALA A 36 -4.87 -10.58 -22.66
C ALA A 36 -6.18 -10.49 -23.47
N GLY A 37 -6.97 -9.45 -23.22
CA GLY A 37 -8.28 -9.22 -23.80
C GLY A 37 -9.45 -9.87 -23.03
N GLU A 38 -9.18 -10.71 -22.05
CA GLU A 38 -10.20 -11.36 -21.21
C GLU A 38 -10.32 -10.65 -19.85
N THR A 39 -11.42 -10.86 -19.14
CA THR A 39 -11.58 -10.44 -17.74
C THR A 39 -10.59 -11.20 -16.86
N LEU A 40 -9.94 -10.52 -15.92
CA LEU A 40 -9.11 -11.17 -14.92
C LEU A 40 -9.96 -12.20 -14.14
N PRO A 41 -9.58 -13.49 -14.14
CA PRO A 41 -10.28 -14.49 -13.36
C PRO A 41 -10.33 -14.12 -11.88
N ALA A 42 -11.46 -14.39 -11.23
CA ALA A 42 -11.59 -14.17 -9.79
C ALA A 42 -10.46 -14.90 -9.02
N TRP A 43 -10.05 -14.30 -7.91
CA TRP A 43 -9.14 -14.95 -6.98
C TRP A 43 -9.77 -16.24 -6.46
N SER A 44 -8.94 -17.25 -6.23
CA SER A 44 -9.35 -18.53 -5.65
C SER A 44 -8.53 -18.85 -4.40
N GLU A 45 -9.14 -19.53 -3.44
CA GLU A 45 -8.44 -19.97 -2.22
C GLU A 45 -7.19 -20.78 -2.57
N GLY A 46 -6.07 -20.45 -1.94
CA GLY A 46 -4.75 -21.02 -2.23
C GLY A 46 -3.88 -20.16 -3.13
N GLU A 47 -4.43 -19.11 -3.72
CA GLU A 47 -3.70 -18.10 -4.49
C GLU A 47 -3.46 -16.85 -3.61
N MET A 48 -2.38 -16.12 -3.87
CA MET A 48 -2.17 -14.79 -3.31
C MET A 48 -2.23 -13.77 -4.45
N ASP A 49 -3.06 -12.76 -4.29
CA ASP A 49 -3.09 -11.61 -5.20
C ASP A 49 -2.53 -10.36 -4.53
N ILE A 50 -1.65 -9.66 -5.24
CA ILE A 50 -1.14 -8.34 -4.86
C ILE A 50 -1.54 -7.35 -5.95
N HIS A 51 -2.45 -6.43 -5.62
CA HIS A 51 -2.97 -5.44 -6.54
C HIS A 51 -2.34 -4.08 -6.24
N PHE A 52 -1.49 -3.59 -7.13
CA PHE A 52 -1.00 -2.22 -7.13
C PHE A 52 -2.02 -1.38 -7.90
N ILE A 53 -2.87 -0.66 -7.18
CA ILE A 53 -3.99 0.05 -7.75
C ILE A 53 -3.51 1.39 -8.31
N ASN A 54 -3.74 1.60 -9.60
CA ASN A 54 -3.51 2.89 -10.21
C ASN A 54 -4.56 3.90 -9.75
N THR A 55 -4.25 4.64 -8.72
CA THR A 55 -5.13 5.66 -8.13
C THR A 55 -5.12 6.96 -8.93
N THR A 56 -4.15 7.12 -9.84
CA THR A 56 -3.83 8.37 -10.55
C THR A 56 -3.37 9.54 -9.65
N THR A 57 -3.28 9.35 -8.35
CA THR A 57 -3.00 10.40 -7.37
C THR A 57 -2.15 9.96 -6.18
N GLY A 58 -1.38 8.89 -6.34
CA GLY A 58 -0.48 8.35 -5.32
C GLY A 58 -0.51 6.84 -5.26
N GLU A 59 -0.27 6.24 -4.10
CA GLU A 59 -0.05 4.82 -3.92
C GLU A 59 -1.20 4.10 -3.22
N CYS A 60 -1.46 2.88 -3.66
CA CYS A 60 -2.31 1.93 -2.96
C CYS A 60 -1.95 0.51 -3.36
N THR A 61 -1.74 -0.37 -2.38
CA THR A 61 -1.56 -1.80 -2.59
C THR A 61 -2.62 -2.57 -1.81
N PHE A 62 -3.37 -3.43 -2.48
CA PHE A 62 -4.35 -4.30 -1.86
C PHE A 62 -3.94 -5.76 -2.05
N ILE A 63 -3.93 -6.54 -0.98
CA ILE A 63 -3.43 -7.91 -0.96
C ILE A 63 -4.52 -8.85 -0.48
N ILE A 64 -4.73 -9.94 -1.20
CA ILE A 64 -5.56 -11.07 -0.80
C ILE A 64 -4.62 -12.25 -0.55
N MET A 65 -4.51 -12.67 0.70
CA MET A 65 -3.71 -13.85 1.08
C MET A 65 -4.42 -15.15 0.69
N PRO A 66 -3.71 -16.29 0.65
CA PRO A 66 -4.28 -17.55 0.17
C PRO A 66 -5.50 -18.07 0.93
N ASP A 67 -5.73 -17.60 2.14
CA ASP A 67 -6.89 -17.93 2.98
C ASP A 67 -8.00 -16.86 2.96
N GLY A 68 -7.89 -15.89 2.06
CA GLY A 68 -8.84 -14.78 1.94
C GLY A 68 -8.64 -13.67 2.96
N THR A 69 -7.54 -13.66 3.72
CA THR A 69 -7.15 -12.51 4.55
C THR A 69 -6.83 -11.31 3.67
N GLN A 70 -7.36 -10.16 4.00
CA GLN A 70 -7.22 -8.92 3.23
C GLN A 70 -6.34 -7.90 3.95
N LEU A 71 -5.34 -7.36 3.25
CA LEU A 71 -4.46 -6.30 3.73
C LEU A 71 -4.46 -5.14 2.74
N LEU A 72 -4.81 -3.95 3.22
CA LEU A 72 -4.68 -2.70 2.48
C LEU A 72 -3.45 -1.94 2.98
N ILE A 73 -2.61 -1.49 2.05
CA ILE A 73 -1.43 -0.64 2.30
C ILE A 73 -1.63 0.65 1.54
N ASP A 74 -1.75 1.76 2.27
CA ASP A 74 -2.00 3.10 1.77
C ASP A 74 -3.30 3.25 0.96
N ALA A 75 -3.79 4.48 0.87
CA ALA A 75 -5.00 4.81 0.12
C ALA A 75 -4.88 6.22 -0.46
N ALA A 76 -4.02 6.33 -1.45
CA ALA A 76 -3.68 7.59 -2.05
C ALA A 76 -4.86 8.25 -2.75
N SER A 77 -5.12 9.47 -2.37
CA SER A 77 -6.04 10.37 -3.06
C SER A 77 -5.56 11.81 -2.87
N SER A 78 -4.45 12.16 -3.53
CA SER A 78 -3.94 13.53 -3.48
C SER A 78 -4.95 14.49 -4.12
N THR A 79 -5.23 15.60 -3.46
CA THR A 79 -6.15 16.63 -3.96
C THR A 79 -5.55 17.51 -5.02
N VAL A 80 -4.21 17.53 -5.09
CA VAL A 80 -3.49 18.37 -6.05
C VAL A 80 -2.42 17.50 -6.72
N ALA A 81 -2.63 17.26 -7.98
CA ALA A 81 -1.58 16.75 -8.82
C ALA A 81 -0.64 17.92 -9.15
N THR A 82 0.51 17.97 -8.54
CA THR A 82 1.58 18.92 -8.88
C THR A 82 2.72 18.18 -9.55
N ASN A 83 3.24 18.74 -10.65
CA ASN A 83 4.50 18.27 -11.19
C ASN A 83 5.66 18.73 -10.28
N SER A 84 6.87 18.26 -10.55
CA SER A 84 8.08 18.61 -9.79
C SER A 84 8.41 20.12 -9.76
N SER A 85 7.82 20.91 -10.64
CA SER A 85 7.92 22.38 -10.67
C SER A 85 6.79 23.08 -9.91
N GLY A 86 5.87 22.35 -9.30
CA GLY A 86 4.71 22.92 -8.57
C GLY A 86 3.55 23.36 -9.47
N SER A 87 3.57 23.00 -10.74
CA SER A 87 2.49 23.29 -11.68
C SER A 87 1.41 22.19 -11.63
N THR A 88 0.13 22.55 -11.70
CA THR A 88 -1.02 21.66 -11.65
C THR A 88 -1.27 20.97 -13.01
N THR A 89 -0.38 20.07 -13.44
CA THR A 89 -0.46 19.49 -14.81
C THR A 89 -0.88 18.03 -14.88
N ASN A 90 -1.16 17.38 -13.76
CA ASN A 90 -1.44 15.94 -13.74
C ASN A 90 -2.80 15.50 -14.27
N THR A 91 -3.64 16.42 -14.73
CA THR A 91 -4.86 16.05 -15.47
C THR A 91 -4.56 15.23 -16.72
N GLY A 92 -3.36 15.37 -17.31
CA GLY A 92 -2.93 14.64 -18.49
C GLY A 92 -2.65 13.15 -18.24
N ILE A 93 -2.13 12.77 -17.07
CA ILE A 93 -1.84 11.35 -16.76
C ILE A 93 -3.14 10.58 -16.57
N ARG A 94 -4.09 11.12 -15.82
CA ARG A 94 -5.41 10.51 -15.61
C ARG A 94 -6.13 10.23 -16.93
N SER A 95 -6.11 11.19 -17.86
CA SER A 95 -6.76 11.05 -19.15
C SER A 95 -6.08 10.05 -20.10
N ARG A 96 -4.78 9.77 -19.89
CA ARG A 96 -4.04 8.78 -20.71
C ARG A 96 -4.35 7.36 -20.28
N TRP A 97 -4.39 7.13 -18.97
CA TRP A 97 -4.61 5.78 -18.45
C TRP A 97 -6.05 5.30 -18.69
N ASP A 98 -6.99 6.08 -18.22
CA ASP A 98 -8.43 5.79 -18.33
C ASP A 98 -9.24 7.08 -18.36
N PRO A 99 -9.71 7.51 -19.53
CA PRO A 99 -10.51 8.73 -19.65
C PRO A 99 -11.78 8.72 -18.80
N SER A 100 -12.34 7.53 -18.49
CA SER A 100 -13.54 7.42 -17.66
C SER A 100 -13.28 7.83 -16.20
N LYS A 101 -12.01 7.79 -15.75
CA LYS A 101 -11.59 8.17 -14.40
C LYS A 101 -11.22 9.64 -14.25
N THR A 102 -11.32 10.43 -15.33
CA THR A 102 -11.07 11.88 -15.24
C THR A 102 -12.02 12.53 -14.26
N GLY A 103 -11.46 13.20 -13.25
CA GLY A 103 -12.23 13.85 -12.18
C GLY A 103 -12.66 12.92 -11.03
N THR A 104 -12.49 11.60 -11.15
CA THR A 104 -12.71 10.65 -10.05
C THR A 104 -11.59 10.76 -9.03
N ARG A 105 -11.92 10.74 -7.74
CA ARG A 105 -10.90 10.74 -6.69
C ARG A 105 -10.20 9.38 -6.61
N GLY A 106 -8.95 9.37 -6.14
CA GLY A 106 -8.20 8.13 -5.95
C GLY A 106 -8.89 7.16 -4.99
N SER A 107 -9.49 7.67 -3.91
CA SER A 107 -10.27 6.87 -2.95
C SER A 107 -11.48 6.16 -3.60
N GLU A 108 -12.18 6.81 -4.52
CA GLU A 108 -13.30 6.18 -5.25
C GLU A 108 -12.82 5.05 -6.15
N ILE A 109 -11.66 5.22 -6.83
CA ILE A 109 -11.03 4.16 -7.65
C ILE A 109 -10.65 2.97 -6.77
N ILE A 110 -10.04 3.24 -5.61
CA ILE A 110 -9.64 2.21 -4.64
C ILE A 110 -10.86 1.47 -4.13
N GLY A 111 -11.89 2.18 -3.67
CA GLY A 111 -13.11 1.60 -3.12
C GLY A 111 -13.81 0.69 -4.13
N ASP A 112 -13.95 1.13 -5.40
CA ASP A 112 -14.53 0.33 -6.48
C ASP A 112 -13.71 -0.96 -6.73
N HIS A 113 -12.39 -0.87 -6.72
CA HIS A 113 -11.52 -2.01 -6.94
C HIS A 113 -11.63 -3.03 -5.78
N ILE A 114 -11.55 -2.55 -4.53
CA ILE A 114 -11.65 -3.39 -3.33
C ILE A 114 -13.01 -4.11 -3.29
N ARG A 115 -14.13 -3.43 -3.55
CA ARG A 115 -15.47 -4.05 -3.55
C ARG A 115 -15.54 -5.24 -4.51
N ARG A 116 -14.98 -5.12 -5.72
CA ARG A 116 -14.92 -6.25 -6.67
C ARG A 116 -14.09 -7.42 -6.15
N CYS A 117 -12.95 -7.13 -5.51
CA CYS A 117 -12.12 -8.18 -4.91
C CYS A 117 -12.82 -8.85 -3.71
N MET A 118 -13.58 -8.08 -2.92
CA MET A 118 -14.38 -8.62 -1.82
C MET A 118 -15.47 -9.59 -2.29
N GLU A 119 -16.03 -9.38 -3.49
CA GLU A 119 -16.96 -10.32 -4.10
C GLU A 119 -16.30 -11.69 -4.35
N TRP A 120 -15.02 -11.73 -4.68
CA TRP A 120 -14.28 -12.97 -4.91
C TRP A 120 -14.04 -13.77 -3.63
N THR A 121 -13.71 -13.06 -2.56
CA THR A 121 -13.38 -13.67 -1.27
C THR A 121 -14.62 -13.97 -0.42
N GLY A 122 -15.74 -13.29 -0.68
CA GLY A 122 -16.91 -13.28 0.20
C GLY A 122 -16.64 -12.62 1.56
N ASN A 123 -15.49 -11.96 1.73
CA ASN A 123 -15.11 -11.25 2.94
C ASN A 123 -15.29 -9.74 2.74
N ASN A 124 -16.20 -9.12 3.49
CA ASN A 124 -16.52 -7.69 3.39
C ASN A 124 -15.77 -6.82 4.43
N VAL A 125 -14.75 -7.39 5.06
CA VAL A 125 -13.93 -6.70 6.07
C VAL A 125 -12.50 -6.58 5.55
N LEU A 126 -11.91 -5.39 5.64
CA LEU A 126 -10.47 -5.21 5.53
C LEU A 126 -9.84 -5.73 6.83
N ASP A 127 -9.33 -6.95 6.81
CA ASP A 127 -8.76 -7.57 8.02
C ASP A 127 -7.66 -6.72 8.62
N TYR A 128 -6.82 -6.14 7.73
CA TYR A 128 -5.71 -5.26 8.08
C TYR A 128 -5.68 -4.04 7.15
N VAL A 129 -5.45 -2.88 7.75
CA VAL A 129 -5.17 -1.64 7.03
C VAL A 129 -3.90 -1.04 7.60
N MET A 130 -2.93 -0.72 6.75
CA MET A 130 -1.66 -0.12 7.14
C MET A 130 -1.40 1.16 6.33
N TYR A 131 -1.15 2.26 7.02
CA TYR A 131 -0.63 3.48 6.39
C TYR A 131 0.85 3.62 6.68
N THR A 132 1.63 3.71 5.60
CA THR A 132 3.08 3.65 5.69
C THR A 132 3.68 4.90 6.31
N HIS A 133 3.21 6.06 5.86
CA HIS A 133 3.62 7.38 6.36
C HIS A 133 2.58 8.46 6.00
N PHE A 134 2.79 9.71 6.40
CA PHE A 134 1.72 10.72 6.41
C PHE A 134 1.79 11.74 5.25
N HIS A 135 2.38 11.39 4.12
CA HIS A 135 2.24 12.21 2.93
C HIS A 135 0.83 12.06 2.29
N ASN A 136 0.41 13.10 1.57
CA ASN A 136 -0.94 13.17 0.99
C ASN A 136 -1.19 12.13 -0.12
N ASP A 137 -0.15 11.67 -0.78
CA ASP A 137 -0.16 10.61 -1.78
C ASP A 137 -0.13 9.19 -1.19
N HIS A 138 -0.24 9.08 0.15
CA HIS A 138 -0.41 7.84 0.91
C HIS A 138 -1.67 7.85 1.79
N ILE A 139 -1.94 8.93 2.54
CA ILE A 139 -3.12 9.01 3.43
C ILE A 139 -4.31 9.78 2.84
N GLY A 140 -4.12 10.43 1.70
CA GLY A 140 -5.10 11.33 1.08
C GLY A 140 -4.85 12.80 1.40
N GLY A 141 -5.07 13.66 0.42
CA GLY A 141 -4.93 15.11 0.56
C GLY A 141 -6.10 15.74 1.29
N TYR A 142 -5.96 16.98 1.71
CA TYR A 142 -7.01 17.78 2.35
C TYR A 142 -7.38 19.00 1.51
N SER A 143 -8.68 19.25 1.44
CA SER A 143 -9.25 20.51 0.93
C SER A 143 -10.56 20.81 1.65
N SER A 144 -10.84 22.08 1.88
CA SER A 144 -12.12 22.51 2.45
C SER A 144 -13.32 22.23 1.53
N ALA A 145 -13.09 21.94 0.26
CA ALA A 145 -14.12 21.58 -0.72
C ALA A 145 -14.48 20.09 -0.69
N LEU A 146 -13.72 19.22 -0.02
CA LEU A 146 -14.01 17.79 0.09
C LEU A 146 -15.31 17.55 0.86
N PRO A 147 -16.02 16.44 0.59
CA PRO A 147 -17.22 16.06 1.33
C PRO A 147 -16.94 15.93 2.83
N VAL A 148 -17.87 16.35 3.64
CA VAL A 148 -17.85 16.09 5.09
C VAL A 148 -18.36 14.68 5.32
N SER A 149 -17.76 13.94 6.25
CA SER A 149 -18.27 12.62 6.63
C SER A 149 -19.71 12.70 7.17
N SER A 150 -20.52 11.73 6.79
CA SER A 150 -21.87 11.56 7.38
C SER A 150 -21.79 11.06 8.83
N ASN A 151 -20.69 10.44 9.22
CA ASN A 151 -20.45 9.94 10.58
C ASN A 151 -20.07 11.08 11.54
N SER A 152 -19.30 12.09 11.06
CA SER A 152 -18.82 13.19 11.90
C SER A 152 -18.47 14.41 11.07
N SER A 153 -18.87 15.59 11.57
CA SER A 153 -18.48 16.86 10.97
C SER A 153 -17.01 17.25 11.24
N SER A 154 -16.26 16.46 12.01
CA SER A 154 -14.90 16.79 12.43
C SER A 154 -13.84 16.51 11.36
N TYR A 155 -14.15 15.68 10.35
CA TYR A 155 -13.24 15.33 9.26
C TYR A 155 -13.96 15.28 7.90
N ARG A 156 -13.15 15.30 6.85
CA ARG A 156 -13.59 15.25 5.45
C ARG A 156 -13.13 13.98 4.79
N LEU A 157 -13.88 13.55 3.77
CA LEU A 157 -13.69 12.28 3.08
C LEU A 157 -12.72 12.42 1.93
N ASN A 158 -11.56 11.74 2.03
CA ASN A 158 -10.62 11.54 0.95
C ASN A 158 -9.53 10.54 1.37
N GLY A 159 -9.14 9.62 0.51
CA GLY A 159 -8.11 8.64 0.85
C GLY A 159 -8.50 7.81 2.09
N ALA A 160 -7.61 7.75 3.06
CA ALA A 160 -7.79 6.98 4.30
C ALA A 160 -9.10 7.25 5.03
N THR A 161 -9.49 8.52 5.10
CA THR A 161 -10.71 8.92 5.85
C THR A 161 -11.98 8.45 5.17
N GLU A 162 -12.00 8.37 3.84
CA GLU A 162 -13.11 7.86 3.06
C GLU A 162 -13.23 6.34 3.16
N LEU A 163 -12.11 5.64 3.05
CA LEU A 163 -12.11 4.17 3.16
C LEU A 163 -12.47 3.69 4.57
N LEU A 164 -12.11 4.45 5.63
CA LEU A 164 -12.56 4.18 6.99
C LEU A 164 -14.08 4.32 7.17
N ASP A 165 -14.71 5.28 6.46
CA ASP A 165 -16.16 5.44 6.48
C ASP A 165 -16.87 4.34 5.69
N GLU A 166 -16.22 3.82 4.66
CA GLU A 166 -16.81 2.91 3.69
C GLU A 166 -16.67 1.43 4.08
N PHE A 167 -15.51 1.03 4.63
CA PHE A 167 -15.20 -0.37 4.90
C PHE A 167 -15.05 -0.66 6.38
N GLU A 168 -15.63 -1.77 6.82
CA GLU A 168 -15.30 -2.34 8.13
C GLU A 168 -13.82 -2.77 8.14
N THR A 169 -13.09 -2.40 9.20
CA THR A 169 -11.67 -2.64 9.35
C THR A 169 -11.40 -3.42 10.64
N GLY A 170 -10.65 -4.53 10.53
CA GLY A 170 -10.27 -5.36 11.66
C GLY A 170 -9.18 -4.73 12.53
N LEU A 171 -7.97 -4.56 11.98
CA LEU A 171 -6.86 -3.88 12.63
C LEU A 171 -6.30 -2.79 11.72
N PHE A 172 -6.28 -1.58 12.25
CA PHE A 172 -5.70 -0.41 11.60
C PHE A 172 -4.32 -0.13 12.18
N MET A 173 -3.33 0.13 11.33
CA MET A 173 -1.95 0.37 11.75
C MET A 173 -1.37 1.60 11.05
N ASP A 174 -0.63 2.40 11.80
CA ASP A 174 0.23 3.46 11.28
C ASP A 174 1.49 3.63 12.13
N ARG A 175 2.37 4.51 11.71
CA ARG A 175 3.62 4.79 12.40
C ARG A 175 3.51 5.69 13.62
N GLY A 176 2.38 6.35 13.86
CA GLY A 176 2.23 7.46 14.81
C GLY A 176 1.29 7.22 15.99
N TRP A 177 0.38 6.27 15.90
CA TRP A 177 -0.61 6.00 16.96
C TRP A 177 0.05 5.76 18.34
N PRO A 178 -0.51 6.25 19.48
CA PRO A 178 -1.75 7.03 19.59
C PRO A 178 -1.55 8.55 19.59
N ASP A 179 -0.31 9.02 19.79
CA ASP A 179 0.00 10.43 20.10
C ASP A 179 0.48 11.25 18.90
N TYR A 180 1.00 10.59 17.85
CA TYR A 180 1.55 11.24 16.67
C TYR A 180 2.67 12.23 16.98
N GLY A 181 3.43 11.94 18.03
CA GLY A 181 4.46 12.84 18.58
C GLY A 181 5.88 12.57 18.07
N TYR A 182 6.10 11.62 17.16
CA TYR A 182 7.44 11.29 16.65
C TYR A 182 7.58 11.60 15.16
N PRO A 183 8.71 12.22 14.73
CA PRO A 183 9.89 12.68 15.51
C PRO A 183 9.66 13.98 16.28
N PHE A 184 8.55 14.61 16.12
CA PHE A 184 8.05 15.81 16.80
C PHE A 184 6.51 15.79 16.72
N ASP A 185 5.83 16.76 17.35
CA ASP A 185 4.37 16.88 17.27
C ASP A 185 3.90 17.10 15.84
N MET A 186 3.51 16.01 15.16
CA MET A 186 3.08 16.00 13.77
C MET A 186 1.81 16.82 13.54
N LEU A 187 0.99 17.00 14.58
CA LEU A 187 -0.26 17.76 14.49
C LEU A 187 -0.04 19.28 14.49
N SER A 188 1.17 19.74 14.84
CA SER A 188 1.55 21.15 14.86
C SER A 188 2.30 21.61 13.61
N LEU A 189 2.69 20.69 12.71
CA LEU A 189 3.47 21.01 11.51
C LEU A 189 2.71 21.89 10.51
N PRO A 190 3.31 22.95 9.97
CA PRO A 190 2.71 23.77 8.92
C PRO A 190 2.51 23.06 7.59
N SER A 191 3.50 22.24 7.18
CA SER A 191 3.39 21.42 5.97
C SER A 191 2.58 20.16 6.24
N ASN A 192 1.63 19.82 5.37
CA ASN A 192 0.70 18.70 5.51
C ASN A 192 -0.16 18.66 6.79
N LYS A 193 -0.10 19.70 7.61
CA LYS A 193 -0.84 19.78 8.88
C LYS A 193 -2.32 19.42 8.69
N ASP A 194 -2.97 20.01 7.70
CA ASP A 194 -4.40 19.82 7.49
C ASP A 194 -4.71 18.37 7.07
N CYS A 195 -3.85 17.74 6.27
CA CYS A 195 -3.99 16.33 5.87
C CYS A 195 -3.86 15.42 7.10
N ILE A 196 -2.79 15.58 7.88
CA ILE A 196 -2.53 14.76 9.07
C ILE A 196 -3.62 14.97 10.12
N GLN A 197 -4.02 16.23 10.36
CA GLN A 197 -5.09 16.50 11.32
C GLN A 197 -6.43 15.91 10.90
N ASN A 198 -6.76 15.95 9.60
CA ASN A 198 -7.98 15.33 9.06
C ASN A 198 -7.96 13.82 9.26
N TYR A 199 -6.85 13.18 8.90
CA TYR A 199 -6.60 11.75 9.08
C TYR A 199 -6.75 11.33 10.55
N VAL A 200 -6.02 11.99 11.46
CA VAL A 200 -6.03 11.65 12.89
C VAL A 200 -7.42 11.85 13.52
N LYS A 201 -8.17 12.88 13.10
CA LYS A 201 -9.56 13.07 13.54
C LYS A 201 -10.44 11.89 13.15
N ALA A 202 -10.33 11.39 11.92
CA ALA A 202 -11.08 10.23 11.46
C ALA A 202 -10.70 8.97 12.23
N VAL A 203 -9.40 8.66 12.34
CA VAL A 203 -8.91 7.47 13.05
C VAL A 203 -9.37 7.47 14.52
N ARG A 204 -9.21 8.60 15.23
CA ARG A 204 -9.67 8.73 16.62
C ARG A 204 -11.18 8.59 16.73
N TRP A 205 -11.92 9.23 15.84
CA TRP A 205 -13.38 9.12 15.85
C TRP A 205 -13.85 7.67 15.67
N HIS A 206 -13.27 6.93 14.71
CA HIS A 206 -13.60 5.52 14.50
C HIS A 206 -13.18 4.64 15.67
N ALA A 207 -12.03 4.89 16.28
CA ALA A 207 -11.60 4.19 17.47
C ALA A 207 -12.57 4.38 18.66
N GLU A 208 -13.04 5.62 18.86
CA GLU A 208 -13.93 5.99 19.97
C GLU A 208 -15.39 5.58 19.74
N ASN A 209 -15.88 5.62 18.50
CA ASN A 209 -17.32 5.51 18.21
C ASN A 209 -17.70 4.22 17.45
N LYS A 210 -16.75 3.57 16.76
CA LYS A 210 -16.97 2.33 15.99
C LYS A 210 -16.19 1.14 16.54
N GLY A 211 -15.37 1.34 17.57
CA GLY A 211 -14.55 0.27 18.13
C GLY A 211 -13.40 -0.16 17.23
N LEU A 212 -12.95 0.71 16.30
CA LEU A 212 -11.80 0.44 15.47
C LEU A 212 -10.57 0.12 16.33
N ARG A 213 -9.98 -1.05 16.11
CA ARG A 213 -8.71 -1.39 16.73
C ARG A 213 -7.59 -0.68 15.98
N VAL A 214 -6.83 0.14 16.71
CA VAL A 214 -5.69 0.85 16.15
C VAL A 214 -4.43 0.47 16.93
N GLU A 215 -3.38 0.12 16.21
CA GLU A 215 -2.07 -0.15 16.77
C GLU A 215 -0.99 0.67 16.06
N ARG A 216 0.04 1.02 16.79
CA ARG A 216 1.27 1.50 16.17
C ARG A 216 1.97 0.33 15.49
N PHE A 217 2.42 0.52 14.26
CA PHE A 217 3.25 -0.46 13.57
C PHE A 217 4.55 -0.72 14.34
N LYS A 218 4.95 -1.97 14.48
CA LYS A 218 6.09 -2.40 15.30
C LYS A 218 7.12 -3.10 14.43
N ALA A 219 8.29 -2.49 14.27
CA ALA A 219 9.41 -3.15 13.59
C ALA A 219 9.76 -4.47 14.29
N GLY A 220 10.18 -5.46 13.53
CA GLY A 220 10.54 -6.80 14.02
C GLY A 220 9.35 -7.73 14.28
N SER A 221 8.10 -7.25 14.33
CA SER A 221 6.94 -8.09 14.63
C SER A 221 6.62 -9.08 13.50
N VAL A 222 6.13 -10.26 13.89
CA VAL A 222 5.53 -11.29 13.02
C VAL A 222 4.08 -11.59 13.41
N SER A 223 3.57 -10.88 14.39
CA SER A 223 2.26 -11.16 15.00
C SER A 223 1.23 -10.06 14.81
N GLN A 224 1.61 -8.89 14.22
CA GLN A 224 0.65 -7.83 13.95
C GLN A 224 -0.22 -8.11 12.73
N ILE A 225 0.33 -8.77 11.71
CA ILE A 225 -0.40 -9.16 10.50
C ILE A 225 -0.24 -10.67 10.37
N VAL A 226 -1.33 -11.39 10.53
CA VAL A 226 -1.34 -12.86 10.47
C VAL A 226 -2.50 -13.35 9.60
N PRO A 227 -2.34 -14.42 8.82
CA PRO A 227 -3.45 -15.05 8.11
C PRO A 227 -4.55 -15.52 9.06
N LYS A 228 -5.77 -15.63 8.57
CA LYS A 228 -6.92 -16.20 9.32
C LYS A 228 -6.72 -17.66 9.71
N THR A 229 -5.94 -18.38 8.90
CA THR A 229 -5.63 -19.79 9.12
C THR A 229 -4.15 -20.07 8.93
N ASP A 230 -3.67 -21.19 9.49
CA ASP A 230 -2.32 -21.71 9.33
C ASP A 230 -2.21 -22.75 8.18
N LYS A 231 -3.23 -22.84 7.33
CA LYS A 231 -3.31 -23.79 6.21
C LYS A 231 -2.20 -23.54 5.17
N TYR A 232 -1.79 -22.29 5.01
CA TYR A 232 -0.81 -21.86 4.02
C TYR A 232 0.43 -21.29 4.70
N ASP A 233 1.63 -21.53 4.13
CA ASP A 233 2.88 -20.95 4.64
C ASP A 233 3.00 -19.48 4.24
N VAL A 234 2.21 -18.65 4.92
CA VAL A 234 2.23 -17.18 4.78
C VAL A 234 2.79 -16.55 6.03
N LYS A 235 3.72 -15.62 5.86
CA LYS A 235 4.31 -14.86 6.96
C LYS A 235 4.45 -13.40 6.58
N VAL A 236 4.12 -12.51 7.51
CA VAL A 236 4.40 -11.08 7.38
C VAL A 236 5.41 -10.69 8.44
N ARG A 237 6.53 -10.15 8.00
CA ARG A 237 7.58 -9.60 8.85
C ARG A 237 7.60 -8.09 8.70
N ASN A 238 7.37 -7.38 9.80
CA ASN A 238 7.57 -5.95 9.86
C ASN A 238 9.08 -5.67 9.90
N ILE A 239 9.61 -5.00 8.88
CA ILE A 239 11.05 -4.76 8.73
C ILE A 239 11.47 -3.51 9.47
N ALA A 240 10.77 -2.38 9.25
CA ALA A 240 11.20 -1.10 9.81
C ALA A 240 10.03 -0.15 10.06
N VAL A 241 10.23 0.79 10.99
CA VAL A 241 9.41 1.99 11.19
C VAL A 241 10.18 3.00 12.03
N ASN A 242 10.10 4.29 11.70
CA ASN A 242 10.67 5.40 12.51
C ASN A 242 12.17 5.18 12.87
N GLY A 243 12.95 4.60 11.99
CA GLY A 243 14.37 4.30 12.22
C GLY A 243 14.63 3.10 13.12
N GLU A 244 13.61 2.38 13.58
CA GLU A 244 13.76 1.06 14.17
C GLU A 244 13.74 0.02 13.05
N ILE A 245 14.79 -0.81 12.94
CA ILE A 245 14.94 -1.79 11.87
C ILE A 245 15.17 -3.17 12.49
N TRP A 246 14.48 -4.17 11.97
CA TRP A 246 14.66 -5.56 12.38
C TRP A 246 16.11 -6.03 12.17
N THR A 247 16.65 -6.75 13.15
CA THR A 247 18.05 -7.21 13.15
C THR A 247 18.29 -8.50 12.36
N GLY A 248 17.24 -9.09 11.77
CA GLY A 248 17.31 -10.42 11.17
C GLY A 248 17.09 -11.56 12.17
N THR A 249 16.92 -11.29 13.46
CA THR A 249 16.77 -12.32 14.51
C THR A 249 15.62 -12.03 15.45
N GLY A 250 14.73 -13.01 15.64
CA GLY A 250 13.57 -12.90 16.52
C GLY A 250 12.71 -11.68 16.15
N GLU A 251 12.32 -10.89 17.14
CA GLU A 251 11.64 -9.60 16.96
C GLU A 251 12.52 -8.42 17.44
N THR A 252 13.83 -8.62 17.49
CA THR A 252 14.76 -7.59 17.93
C THR A 252 14.97 -6.52 16.86
N VAL A 253 15.18 -5.28 17.30
CA VAL A 253 15.37 -4.12 16.43
C VAL A 253 16.65 -3.36 16.79
N THR A 254 17.22 -2.70 15.79
CA THR A 254 18.31 -1.71 15.95
C THR A 254 17.74 -0.32 15.62
N LYS A 255 18.09 0.67 16.44
CA LYS A 255 17.79 2.07 16.14
C LYS A 255 18.88 2.65 15.25
N THR A 256 18.49 3.19 14.11
CA THR A 256 19.39 3.81 13.13
C THR A 256 19.38 5.33 13.23
N PHE A 257 18.28 5.92 13.69
CA PHE A 257 18.21 7.36 13.91
C PHE A 257 18.95 7.73 15.19
N PRO A 258 19.71 8.85 15.20
CA PRO A 258 20.30 9.36 16.43
C PRO A 258 19.21 9.75 17.44
N GLU A 259 19.57 9.87 18.70
CA GLU A 259 18.70 10.56 19.64
C GLU A 259 18.49 11.98 19.11
N LEU A 260 17.24 12.27 18.79
CA LEU A 260 16.89 13.57 18.24
C LEU A 260 16.98 14.57 19.41
N PRO A 261 17.92 15.54 19.38
CA PRO A 261 17.85 16.65 20.33
C PRO A 261 16.48 17.28 20.18
N ASP A 262 15.97 17.90 21.24
CA ASP A 262 14.71 18.64 21.23
C ASP A 262 14.59 19.38 19.90
N ILE A 263 13.80 18.78 18.97
CA ILE A 263 13.53 19.37 17.68
C ILE A 263 12.66 20.57 18.00
N GLN A 264 13.31 21.67 18.27
CA GLN A 264 12.61 22.93 18.45
C GLN A 264 12.06 23.32 17.09
N VAL A 265 10.77 23.32 16.98
CA VAL A 265 10.04 23.99 15.89
C VAL A 265 10.28 25.50 16.07
N ASN A 266 11.54 25.93 15.95
CA ASN A 266 12.02 27.27 16.31
C ASN A 266 11.96 28.24 15.14
N ASN A 267 11.05 27.98 14.20
CA ASN A 267 10.89 28.91 13.10
C ASN A 267 9.45 29.41 13.08
N PRO A 268 9.17 30.71 13.07
CA PRO A 268 7.84 31.26 12.83
C PRO A 268 7.17 30.76 11.54
N ALA A 269 7.97 30.28 10.58
CA ALA A 269 7.51 29.63 9.36
C ALA A 269 7.27 28.10 9.54
N GLY A 270 7.55 27.53 10.73
CA GLY A 270 7.34 26.12 11.03
C GLY A 270 8.23 25.15 10.24
N ILE A 271 9.34 25.61 9.73
CA ILE A 271 10.32 24.76 9.04
C ILE A 271 11.21 24.14 10.12
N VAL A 272 11.05 22.84 10.34
CA VAL A 272 12.01 22.05 11.11
C VAL A 272 13.32 22.06 10.32
N SER A 273 14.44 22.32 11.01
CA SER A 273 15.76 22.29 10.35
C SER A 273 15.94 20.91 9.68
N ALA A 274 16.07 20.93 8.36
CA ALA A 274 16.14 19.70 7.53
C ALA A 274 17.33 18.80 7.90
N ASP A 275 18.34 19.34 8.60
CA ASP A 275 19.59 18.62 8.86
C ASP A 275 19.50 17.64 10.04
N ASN A 276 18.66 17.90 11.04
CA ASN A 276 18.59 17.10 12.26
C ASN A 276 17.26 16.35 12.44
N CYS A 277 16.33 16.45 11.49
CA CYS A 277 15.04 15.77 11.54
C CYS A 277 14.96 14.66 10.49
N PRO A 278 14.46 13.48 10.83
CA PRO A 278 14.13 12.46 9.83
C PRO A 278 13.08 13.00 8.86
N PRO A 279 13.32 12.96 7.54
CA PRO A 279 12.25 13.17 6.57
C PRO A 279 11.13 12.17 6.78
N GLU A 280 9.89 12.55 6.46
CA GLU A 280 8.71 11.71 6.62
C GLU A 280 8.89 10.35 5.93
N ASN A 281 9.41 10.33 4.70
CA ASN A 281 9.63 9.12 3.90
C ASN A 281 10.45 8.04 4.61
N ILE A 282 11.56 8.41 5.27
CA ILE A 282 12.41 7.41 5.94
C ILE A 282 11.84 6.91 7.29
N CYS A 283 10.68 7.47 7.71
CA CYS A 283 9.92 6.98 8.85
C CYS A 283 8.91 5.90 8.48
N SER A 284 8.81 5.51 7.21
CA SER A 284 7.83 4.58 6.66
C SER A 284 7.77 3.24 7.41
N CYS A 285 6.55 2.69 7.47
CA CYS A 285 6.32 1.29 7.80
C CYS A 285 6.73 0.40 6.64
N VAL A 286 7.65 -0.51 6.88
CA VAL A 286 8.24 -1.41 5.87
C VAL A 286 7.96 -2.85 6.25
N LEU A 287 7.51 -3.67 5.30
CA LEU A 287 7.28 -5.09 5.55
C LEU A 287 7.83 -6.00 4.46
N ARG A 288 8.05 -7.27 4.83
CA ARG A 288 8.20 -8.41 3.92
C ARG A 288 7.02 -9.34 4.10
N LEU A 289 6.38 -9.70 2.99
CA LEU A 289 5.33 -10.70 2.93
C LEU A 289 5.88 -11.93 2.21
N SER A 290 5.79 -13.08 2.84
CA SER A 290 6.25 -14.36 2.30
C SER A 290 5.06 -15.30 2.08
N PHE A 291 5.04 -16.01 0.96
CA PHE A 291 4.15 -17.14 0.70
C PHE A 291 4.97 -18.28 0.09
N GLY A 292 5.24 -19.31 0.87
CA GLY A 292 6.16 -20.37 0.48
C GLY A 292 7.54 -19.81 0.12
N LYS A 293 7.91 -19.90 -1.17
CA LYS A 293 9.16 -19.34 -1.71
C LYS A 293 9.05 -17.92 -2.25
N PHE A 294 7.83 -17.44 -2.43
CA PHE A 294 7.60 -16.09 -2.94
C PHE A 294 7.74 -15.07 -1.81
N ASP A 295 8.53 -14.03 -2.04
CA ASP A 295 8.74 -12.94 -1.13
C ASP A 295 8.48 -11.59 -1.80
N TYR A 296 7.75 -10.73 -1.10
CA TYR A 296 7.44 -9.36 -1.50
C TYR A 296 8.00 -8.36 -0.50
N PHE A 297 8.73 -7.35 -0.98
CA PHE A 297 9.21 -6.21 -0.20
C PHE A 297 8.37 -4.98 -0.48
N ALA A 298 7.73 -4.45 0.57
CA ALA A 298 7.00 -3.19 0.56
C ALA A 298 7.79 -2.14 1.34
N GLY A 299 8.62 -1.37 0.62
CA GLY A 299 9.52 -0.36 1.18
C GLY A 299 8.88 1.01 1.36
N ALA A 300 7.64 1.19 0.90
CA ALA A 300 6.96 2.50 0.90
C ALA A 300 7.80 3.59 0.19
N ASP A 301 8.04 4.71 0.87
CA ASP A 301 8.81 5.82 0.31
C ASP A 301 10.21 5.95 0.90
N LEU A 302 10.84 4.80 1.21
CA LEU A 302 12.23 4.81 1.66
C LEU A 302 13.13 5.62 0.71
N GLN A 303 14.16 6.19 1.27
CA GLN A 303 15.16 6.98 0.56
C GLN A 303 16.56 6.61 1.03
N TYR A 304 17.53 6.77 0.15
CA TYR A 304 18.94 6.70 0.51
C TYR A 304 19.57 8.08 0.62
N ASN A 305 20.75 8.11 1.23
CA ASN A 305 21.42 9.34 1.62
C ASN A 305 22.16 10.08 0.46
N GLY A 306 21.62 10.12 -0.76
CA GLY A 306 22.33 10.54 -1.96
C GLY A 306 23.08 11.89 -1.91
N ARG A 307 22.69 12.82 -1.01
CA ARG A 307 23.31 14.14 -0.87
C ARG A 307 23.54 14.60 0.57
N SER A 308 23.10 13.84 1.55
CA SER A 308 23.26 14.20 2.96
C SER A 308 24.62 13.77 3.50
N THR A 309 25.19 14.57 4.40
CA THR A 309 26.37 14.20 5.17
C THR A 309 26.06 13.22 6.31
N PHE A 310 24.76 12.98 6.59
CA PHE A 310 24.30 12.14 7.68
C PHE A 310 23.98 10.74 7.19
N ALA A 311 24.87 9.77 7.45
CA ALA A 311 24.72 8.37 7.02
C ALA A 311 23.42 7.72 7.53
N TRP A 312 22.90 8.15 8.68
CA TRP A 312 21.66 7.64 9.26
C TRP A 312 20.39 7.96 8.45
N LYS A 313 20.47 8.91 7.51
CA LYS A 313 19.36 9.21 6.59
C LYS A 313 19.22 8.20 5.44
N ASP A 314 20.16 7.28 5.30
CA ASP A 314 20.01 6.13 4.41
C ASP A 314 19.14 5.07 5.11
N ALA A 315 17.90 4.97 4.72
CA ALA A 315 16.96 3.98 5.24
C ALA A 315 16.80 2.76 4.30
N GLU A 316 17.13 2.89 3.01
CA GLU A 316 17.01 1.78 2.06
C GLU A 316 18.00 0.66 2.37
N TYR A 317 19.29 0.98 2.47
CA TYR A 317 20.31 -0.05 2.62
C TYR A 317 20.12 -0.93 3.87
N PRO A 318 19.89 -0.39 5.08
CA PRO A 318 19.70 -1.23 6.25
C PRO A 318 18.38 -2.03 6.20
N CYS A 319 17.31 -1.51 5.59
CA CYS A 319 16.07 -2.25 5.39
C CYS A 319 16.26 -3.40 4.38
N ALA A 320 16.95 -3.16 3.28
CA ALA A 320 17.29 -4.18 2.28
C ALA A 320 18.17 -5.29 2.88
N ALA A 321 19.16 -4.91 3.68
CA ALA A 321 20.05 -5.87 4.36
C ALA A 321 19.30 -6.75 5.36
N ALA A 322 18.32 -6.17 6.09
CA ALA A 322 17.47 -6.92 7.02
C ALA A 322 16.49 -7.83 6.28
N CYS A 323 15.93 -7.36 5.17
CA CYS A 323 14.95 -8.12 4.39
C CYS A 323 15.58 -9.31 3.65
N GLY A 324 16.71 -9.11 2.98
CA GLY A 324 17.31 -10.10 2.07
C GLY A 324 16.57 -10.20 0.73
N LYS A 325 16.89 -11.24 -0.05
CA LYS A 325 16.35 -11.45 -1.41
C LYS A 325 14.85 -11.63 -1.43
N VAL A 326 14.22 -11.11 -2.51
CA VAL A 326 12.78 -11.20 -2.75
C VAL A 326 12.48 -11.45 -4.24
N GLU A 327 11.31 -11.92 -4.57
CA GLU A 327 10.81 -12.07 -5.93
C GLU A 327 10.24 -10.78 -6.47
N LEU A 328 9.53 -10.04 -5.61
CA LEU A 328 8.83 -8.81 -5.98
C LEU A 328 9.23 -7.67 -5.05
N MET A 329 9.42 -6.50 -5.63
CA MET A 329 9.61 -5.25 -4.91
C MET A 329 8.64 -4.18 -5.44
N LYS A 330 8.04 -3.39 -4.55
CA LYS A 330 7.52 -2.08 -4.92
C LYS A 330 8.69 -1.10 -4.91
N ALA A 331 8.88 -0.34 -5.99
CA ALA A 331 9.94 0.67 -6.05
C ALA A 331 9.77 1.72 -4.97
N ASP A 332 10.82 2.01 -4.22
CA ASP A 332 10.77 3.00 -3.15
C ASP A 332 10.48 4.40 -3.73
N HIS A 333 9.60 5.13 -3.05
CA HIS A 333 9.22 6.53 -3.34
C HIS A 333 8.93 6.76 -4.83
N HIS A 334 8.14 5.87 -5.42
CA HIS A 334 7.68 5.95 -6.81
C HIS A 334 8.78 6.06 -7.87
N GLY A 335 10.04 5.69 -7.54
CA GLY A 335 11.19 5.91 -8.41
C GLY A 335 11.61 7.37 -8.52
N SER A 336 11.36 8.18 -7.49
CA SER A 336 11.81 9.58 -7.38
C SER A 336 13.33 9.67 -7.17
N THR A 337 13.89 10.89 -7.19
CA THR A 337 15.33 11.09 -6.93
C THR A 337 15.76 10.65 -5.53
N ASN A 338 16.99 10.13 -5.41
CA ASN A 338 17.59 9.60 -4.18
C ASN A 338 16.84 8.38 -3.61
N THR A 339 16.35 7.54 -4.49
CA THR A 339 15.67 6.30 -4.14
C THR A 339 16.17 5.15 -5.00
N ASN A 340 15.90 3.93 -4.56
CA ASN A 340 16.27 2.70 -5.26
C ASN A 340 17.79 2.59 -5.49
N ASP A 341 18.56 2.75 -4.40
CA ASP A 341 20.03 2.68 -4.45
C ASP A 341 20.50 1.32 -5.01
N PRO A 342 21.41 1.32 -5.99
CA PRO A 342 21.96 0.09 -6.57
C PRO A 342 22.51 -0.93 -5.56
N LYS A 343 23.02 -0.49 -4.39
CA LYS A 343 23.51 -1.40 -3.36
C LYS A 343 22.36 -2.10 -2.64
N SER A 344 21.30 -1.36 -2.32
CA SER A 344 20.09 -1.87 -1.71
C SER A 344 19.37 -2.83 -2.65
N LEU A 345 19.25 -2.47 -3.93
CA LEU A 345 18.66 -3.30 -4.97
C LEU A 345 19.36 -4.63 -5.15
N LYS A 346 20.72 -4.65 -5.09
CA LYS A 346 21.51 -5.90 -5.19
C LYS A 346 21.33 -6.81 -3.98
N LEU A 347 20.98 -6.28 -2.80
CA LEU A 347 20.66 -7.10 -1.62
C LEU A 347 19.27 -7.72 -1.75
N LEU A 348 18.28 -6.96 -2.24
CA LEU A 348 16.92 -7.43 -2.48
C LEU A 348 16.83 -8.35 -3.69
N ASP A 349 17.64 -8.10 -4.74
CA ASP A 349 17.75 -8.89 -5.98
C ASP A 349 16.37 -9.33 -6.54
N PRO A 350 15.40 -8.40 -6.72
CA PRO A 350 14.06 -8.77 -7.14
C PRO A 350 14.02 -9.23 -8.59
N GLN A 351 13.15 -10.21 -8.91
CA GLN A 351 12.87 -10.62 -10.30
C GLN A 351 11.94 -9.62 -11.00
N ALA A 352 11.10 -8.93 -10.21
CA ALA A 352 10.19 -7.90 -10.74
C ALA A 352 10.12 -6.70 -9.79
N ILE A 353 10.03 -5.50 -10.38
CA ILE A 353 9.80 -4.25 -9.65
C ILE A 353 8.52 -3.60 -10.18
N VAL A 354 7.61 -3.24 -9.26
CA VAL A 354 6.44 -2.44 -9.58
C VAL A 354 6.65 -1.01 -9.12
N VAL A 355 6.47 -0.05 -10.03
CA VAL A 355 6.51 1.38 -9.75
C VAL A 355 5.08 1.93 -9.70
N CYS A 356 4.65 2.36 -8.51
CA CYS A 356 3.37 3.05 -8.31
C CYS A 356 3.53 4.53 -8.70
N SER A 357 3.52 4.82 -9.98
CA SER A 357 3.72 6.17 -10.52
C SER A 357 2.40 6.94 -10.59
N TRP A 358 2.41 8.22 -10.22
CA TRP A 358 1.22 9.08 -10.24
C TRP A 358 1.48 10.50 -10.77
N VAL A 359 2.77 10.89 -10.89
CA VAL A 359 3.18 12.12 -11.56
C VAL A 359 3.99 11.79 -12.84
N ASP A 360 4.02 12.73 -13.76
CA ASP A 360 4.62 12.59 -15.08
C ASP A 360 6.14 12.34 -15.07
N CYS A 361 6.82 12.66 -13.98
CA CYS A 361 8.26 12.45 -13.79
C CYS A 361 8.60 11.20 -12.94
N GLN A 362 7.66 10.29 -12.75
CA GLN A 362 7.89 9.04 -12.01
C GLN A 362 7.74 7.83 -12.95
N PRO A 363 8.67 6.84 -12.88
CA PRO A 363 9.99 7.00 -12.26
C PRO A 363 10.82 8.06 -12.99
N ARG A 364 11.78 8.66 -12.31
CA ARG A 364 12.79 9.48 -12.98
C ARG A 364 13.57 8.64 -13.97
N THR A 365 13.84 9.17 -15.15
CA THR A 365 14.61 8.46 -16.20
C THR A 365 15.95 7.99 -15.66
N SER A 366 16.66 8.86 -14.92
CA SER A 366 17.93 8.51 -14.32
C SER A 366 17.82 7.39 -13.25
N VAL A 367 16.70 7.32 -12.51
CA VAL A 367 16.46 6.26 -11.53
C VAL A 367 16.10 4.96 -12.22
N LEU A 368 15.24 4.99 -13.24
CA LEU A 368 14.93 3.80 -14.05
C LEU A 368 16.19 3.20 -14.65
N ASN A 369 17.03 4.01 -15.32
CA ASN A 369 18.30 3.58 -15.89
C ASN A 369 19.26 3.00 -14.85
N SER A 370 19.29 3.59 -13.64
CA SER A 370 20.10 3.10 -12.52
C SER A 370 19.63 1.75 -12.01
N MET A 371 18.30 1.56 -11.88
CA MET A 371 17.71 0.27 -11.50
C MET A 371 18.00 -0.80 -12.55
N GLU A 372 17.83 -0.50 -13.82
CA GLU A 372 18.10 -1.40 -14.93
C GLU A 372 19.58 -1.82 -15.02
N ALA A 373 20.48 -0.88 -14.79
CA ALA A 373 21.91 -1.16 -14.75
C ALA A 373 22.31 -2.01 -13.54
N ALA A 374 21.66 -1.81 -12.39
CA ALA A 374 21.93 -2.57 -11.17
C ALA A 374 21.41 -4.01 -11.24
N LEU A 375 20.30 -4.21 -11.94
CA LEU A 375 19.51 -5.44 -11.98
C LEU A 375 19.20 -5.85 -13.44
N PRO A 376 20.17 -6.41 -14.18
CA PRO A 376 20.03 -6.66 -15.63
C PRO A 376 18.96 -7.70 -15.99
N GLU A 377 18.52 -8.55 -15.06
CA GLU A 377 17.55 -9.61 -15.29
C GLU A 377 16.13 -9.27 -14.75
N THR A 378 15.94 -8.10 -14.14
CA THR A 378 14.67 -7.71 -13.49
C THR A 378 13.71 -7.09 -14.50
N ASP A 379 12.45 -7.49 -14.47
CA ASP A 379 11.37 -6.87 -15.25
C ASP A 379 10.69 -5.74 -14.48
N PHE A 380 10.24 -4.70 -15.18
CA PHE A 380 9.58 -3.54 -14.61
C PHE A 380 8.11 -3.45 -15.00
N PHE A 381 7.27 -2.99 -14.06
CA PHE A 381 5.85 -2.75 -14.25
C PHE A 381 5.51 -1.38 -13.64
N ILE A 382 4.80 -0.52 -14.36
CA ILE A 382 4.61 0.87 -13.97
C ILE A 382 3.14 1.25 -14.10
N THR A 383 2.50 1.69 -13.02
CA THR A 383 1.06 1.99 -13.04
C THR A 383 0.68 3.11 -14.02
N ASN A 384 1.49 4.17 -14.10
CA ASN A 384 1.39 5.22 -15.12
C ASN A 384 2.78 5.48 -15.69
N PHE A 385 2.96 5.31 -17.00
CA PHE A 385 4.27 5.45 -17.60
C PHE A 385 4.27 6.45 -18.76
N TRP A 386 4.99 7.52 -18.57
CA TRP A 386 5.12 8.55 -19.59
C TRP A 386 6.32 8.29 -20.49
N LEU A 387 6.05 7.80 -21.69
CA LEU A 387 7.06 7.62 -22.74
C LEU A 387 7.23 8.91 -23.57
N GLY A 388 8.47 9.25 -23.90
CA GLY A 388 8.81 10.44 -24.70
C GLY A 388 8.92 11.73 -23.87
N ALA A 389 8.72 12.86 -24.50
CA ALA A 389 8.88 14.17 -23.85
C ALA A 389 7.90 14.35 -22.69
N ARG A 390 8.41 14.68 -21.54
CA ARG A 390 7.62 14.91 -20.34
C ARG A 390 7.12 16.35 -20.26
N PRO A 391 5.86 16.56 -19.81
CA PRO A 391 5.28 17.91 -19.76
C PRO A 391 5.98 18.86 -18.81
N ASP A 392 6.64 18.35 -17.78
CA ASP A 392 7.35 19.18 -16.80
C ASP A 392 8.64 19.81 -17.35
N GLY A 393 9.18 19.29 -18.46
CA GLY A 393 10.41 19.77 -19.08
C GLY A 393 11.67 19.68 -18.21
N VAL A 394 11.57 19.00 -17.05
CA VAL A 394 12.64 18.91 -16.03
C VAL A 394 13.44 17.62 -16.18
N ASP A 395 12.81 16.59 -16.70
CA ASP A 395 13.42 15.27 -16.83
C ASP A 395 13.61 14.86 -18.28
N ASP A 396 14.59 13.99 -18.50
CA ASP A 396 14.88 13.48 -19.82
C ASP A 396 13.72 12.65 -20.36
N GLN A 397 13.65 12.54 -21.68
CA GLN A 397 12.71 11.65 -22.35
C GLN A 397 13.08 10.19 -22.02
N VAL A 398 12.08 9.36 -21.81
CA VAL A 398 12.28 7.91 -21.78
C VAL A 398 12.22 7.39 -23.20
N THR A 399 13.32 6.83 -23.69
CA THR A 399 13.40 6.24 -25.02
C THR A 399 12.77 4.84 -25.06
N PRO A 400 12.40 4.31 -26.24
CA PRO A 400 11.96 2.92 -26.36
C PRO A 400 12.99 1.90 -25.86
N GLU A 401 14.28 2.18 -26.01
CA GLU A 401 15.37 1.34 -25.53
C GLU A 401 15.41 1.28 -24.02
N GLU A 402 15.28 2.43 -23.33
CA GLU A 402 15.17 2.52 -21.87
C GLU A 402 13.89 1.89 -21.34
N ALA A 403 12.84 1.85 -22.13
CA ALA A 403 11.58 1.19 -21.75
C ALA A 403 11.53 -0.31 -22.12
N ALA A 404 12.57 -0.88 -22.71
CA ALA A 404 12.53 -2.25 -23.25
C ALA A 404 12.24 -3.33 -22.18
N ARG A 405 12.59 -3.06 -20.93
CA ARG A 405 12.34 -3.95 -19.80
C ARG A 405 11.06 -3.63 -19.02
N VAL A 406 10.31 -2.63 -19.43
CA VAL A 406 8.98 -2.34 -18.88
C VAL A 406 7.96 -3.24 -19.58
N LYS A 407 7.53 -4.31 -18.90
CA LYS A 407 6.68 -5.37 -19.45
C LYS A 407 5.18 -5.06 -19.36
N GLY A 408 4.79 -4.13 -18.50
CA GLY A 408 3.40 -3.71 -18.36
C GLY A 408 3.29 -2.32 -17.78
N TYR A 409 2.39 -1.51 -18.31
CA TYR A 409 2.19 -0.14 -17.86
C TYR A 409 0.80 0.40 -18.20
N ASP A 410 0.44 1.55 -17.61
CA ASP A 410 -0.83 2.25 -17.81
C ASP A 410 -2.03 1.36 -17.45
N GLY A 411 -2.17 1.05 -16.17
CA GLY A 411 -3.24 0.24 -15.60
C GLY A 411 -2.95 -0.14 -14.16
N HIS A 412 -3.84 -0.89 -13.55
CA HIS A 412 -3.51 -1.58 -12.30
C HIS A 412 -2.52 -2.71 -12.61
N ILE A 413 -1.59 -2.97 -11.71
CA ILE A 413 -0.67 -4.12 -11.82
C ILE A 413 -1.12 -5.15 -10.80
N VAL A 414 -1.36 -6.37 -11.24
CA VAL A 414 -1.78 -7.48 -10.38
C VAL A 414 -0.75 -8.60 -10.47
N VAL A 415 -0.25 -9.01 -9.31
CA VAL A 415 0.63 -10.17 -9.18
C VAL A 415 -0.17 -11.31 -8.56
N ARG A 416 -0.35 -12.40 -9.30
CA ARG A 416 -0.99 -13.63 -8.81
C ARG A 416 0.04 -14.70 -8.57
N VAL A 417 0.16 -15.13 -7.31
CA VAL A 417 1.07 -16.17 -6.84
C VAL A 417 0.28 -17.46 -6.64
N THR A 418 0.79 -18.54 -7.23
CA THR A 418 0.14 -19.86 -7.24
C THR A 418 1.07 -20.96 -6.75
N ASP A 419 0.59 -22.19 -6.75
CA ASP A 419 1.37 -23.40 -6.45
C ASP A 419 2.12 -23.30 -5.10
N GLY A 420 1.43 -22.79 -4.06
CA GLY A 420 2.01 -22.64 -2.73
C GLY A 420 3.20 -21.66 -2.69
N GLY A 421 3.18 -20.64 -3.52
CA GLY A 421 4.24 -19.64 -3.57
C GLY A 421 5.40 -19.97 -4.51
N SER A 422 5.31 -21.06 -5.30
CA SER A 422 6.41 -21.47 -6.18
C SER A 422 6.40 -20.79 -7.55
N ARG A 423 5.26 -20.22 -7.96
CA ARG A 423 5.09 -19.55 -9.26
C ARG A 423 4.25 -18.30 -9.12
N TYR A 424 4.48 -17.33 -10.01
CA TYR A 424 3.63 -16.15 -10.11
C TYR A 424 3.56 -15.60 -11.53
N ARG A 425 2.51 -14.84 -11.80
CA ARG A 425 2.33 -14.05 -13.03
C ARG A 425 2.04 -12.62 -12.66
N ILE A 426 2.39 -11.71 -13.56
CA ILE A 426 2.12 -10.28 -13.41
C ILE A 426 1.28 -9.81 -14.57
N MET A 427 0.13 -9.21 -14.28
CA MET A 427 -0.81 -8.70 -15.23
C MET A 427 -0.91 -7.18 -15.12
N THR A 428 -1.03 -6.52 -16.25
CA THR A 428 -1.56 -5.16 -16.29
C THR A 428 -3.04 -5.24 -16.64
N ILE A 429 -3.89 -4.59 -15.86
CA ILE A 429 -5.33 -4.61 -16.08
C ILE A 429 -5.89 -3.20 -16.21
N THR A 430 -6.99 -3.07 -16.94
CA THR A 430 -7.82 -1.87 -16.97
C THR A 430 -9.23 -2.23 -16.53
N ASP A 431 -9.89 -1.30 -15.86
CA ASP A 431 -11.28 -1.45 -15.46
C ASP A 431 -12.19 -0.35 -16.04
N SER A 432 -11.74 0.28 -17.13
CA SER A 432 -12.51 1.30 -17.85
C SER A 432 -13.89 0.82 -18.27
N ASP A 433 -14.02 -0.48 -18.53
CA ASP A 433 -15.28 -1.16 -18.84
C ASP A 433 -15.95 -1.82 -17.63
N GLY A 434 -15.42 -1.61 -16.44
CA GLY A 434 -15.91 -2.22 -15.20
C GLY A 434 -15.64 -3.72 -15.05
N LYS A 435 -14.79 -4.32 -15.92
CA LYS A 435 -14.58 -5.77 -16.02
C LYS A 435 -13.18 -6.24 -15.60
N MET A 436 -12.30 -5.35 -15.22
CA MET A 436 -10.90 -5.68 -14.92
C MET A 436 -10.24 -6.44 -16.10
N THR A 437 -10.31 -5.87 -17.29
CA THR A 437 -9.79 -6.50 -18.51
C THR A 437 -8.27 -6.56 -18.50
N VAL A 438 -7.71 -7.73 -18.73
CA VAL A 438 -6.26 -7.96 -18.80
C VAL A 438 -5.68 -7.33 -20.07
N LYS A 439 -4.74 -6.39 -19.93
CA LYS A 439 -4.01 -5.75 -21.05
C LYS A 439 -2.79 -6.56 -21.45
N SER A 440 -2.05 -7.07 -20.48
CA SER A 440 -0.83 -7.86 -20.71
C SER A 440 -0.65 -8.89 -19.59
N VAL A 441 0.08 -9.95 -19.89
CA VAL A 441 0.48 -11.01 -18.96
C VAL A 441 1.97 -11.27 -19.12
N SER A 442 2.70 -11.29 -18.02
CA SER A 442 4.12 -11.65 -17.96
C SER A 442 4.32 -12.87 -17.05
N GLY A 443 5.32 -13.68 -17.37
CA GLY A 443 5.61 -14.93 -16.67
C GLY A 443 5.04 -16.17 -17.39
N PRO A 444 4.94 -17.34 -16.73
CA PRO A 444 5.14 -17.51 -15.28
C PRO A 444 6.60 -17.30 -14.85
N TYR A 445 6.78 -16.62 -13.74
CA TYR A 445 8.05 -16.57 -13.02
C TYR A 445 8.12 -17.73 -12.01
N LEU A 446 9.32 -18.19 -11.70
CA LEU A 446 9.57 -19.19 -10.66
C LEU A 446 10.17 -18.50 -9.43
N SER A 447 9.56 -18.72 -8.28
CA SER A 447 10.13 -18.24 -7.00
C SER A 447 11.37 -19.06 -6.64
N ARG A 448 12.38 -18.41 -6.05
CA ARG A 448 13.74 -18.94 -5.82
C ARG A 448 13.95 -19.58 -4.47
#